data_599fb477bdff36a2a90857bbc48b8e49
#
_entry.id   599fb477bdff36a2a90857bbc48b8e49
#
_cell.length_a   1.000
_cell.length_b   1.000
_cell.length_c   1.000
_cell.angle_alpha   90.00
_cell.angle_beta   90.00
_cell.angle_gamma   90.00
#
_symmetry.space_group_name_H-M   'P 1'
#
loop_
_entity.id
_entity.type
_entity.pdbx_description
1 polymer ?
#
loop_
_entity_poly.entity_id
_entity_poly.type
_entity_poly.pdbx_seq_one_letter_code
_entity_poly.pdbx_strand_id
1 'polypeptide(L)'
;MVSEERSELCGTVLDGRYHLGCCIGIGGTGVVFEAWRILDGLPVVVKALRPMYAHKSDLLTRLRREGEVASAVHHPGIVPVYDEGTLEDATPYVVMQRLSSESLSSLLRRRGRLGVRETCAIAMRVADILHTVHRSGYVHRDVKPEHILLDRTPSGELSVFMIDFGICASESAPIEERERERGRVFGTPSYVSPEQAAGDPDVDGRADVYGLGVTMYECLAGRVPFHADNVTDLLRRIIKEEPQPLSAFTSASDPQVDEIVQKAVSRFRDQRYATARAFGRAMRPIVGERLSVEKALARSLKVAGNALPSGLKAVSSVNAA
;
A
#
# COMPACT_ATOMS: atom_id res chain seq x y z
N MET A 1 10.78 19.65 11.25
CA MET A 1 12.01 18.98 10.75
C MET A 1 11.70 17.98 9.63
N VAL A 2 10.82 18.30 8.70
CA VAL A 2 10.48 17.45 7.53
C VAL A 2 11.03 18.05 6.22
N SER A 3 11.72 19.20 6.30
CA SER A 3 11.94 20.10 5.16
C SER A 3 13.35 20.10 4.56
N GLU A 4 14.30 19.33 5.06
CA GLU A 4 15.69 19.47 4.59
C GLU A 4 16.19 18.33 3.68
N GLU A 5 15.54 17.15 3.70
CA GLU A 5 15.99 16.06 2.85
C GLU A 5 15.59 16.27 1.39
N ARG A 6 16.56 16.47 0.54
CA ARG A 6 16.43 16.76 -0.90
C ARG A 6 15.59 18.01 -1.22
N SER A 7 15.56 19.00 -0.31
CA SER A 7 14.93 20.30 -0.59
C SER A 7 15.57 21.01 -1.79
N GLU A 8 16.85 20.73 -2.07
CA GLU A 8 17.59 21.22 -3.23
C GLU A 8 16.97 20.78 -4.57
N LEU A 9 16.21 19.70 -4.59
CA LEU A 9 15.51 19.23 -5.79
C LEU A 9 14.21 20.01 -6.08
N CYS A 10 13.66 20.72 -5.09
CA CYS A 10 12.44 21.50 -5.30
C CYS A 10 12.69 22.64 -6.31
N GLY A 11 11.82 22.75 -7.32
CA GLY A 11 11.94 23.73 -8.39
C GLY A 11 12.94 23.38 -9.48
N THR A 12 13.62 22.23 -9.41
CA THR A 12 14.53 21.77 -10.46
C THR A 12 13.81 21.05 -11.58
N VAL A 13 14.51 20.80 -12.68
CA VAL A 13 14.01 20.02 -13.82
C VAL A 13 14.80 18.72 -13.93
N LEU A 14 14.11 17.58 -13.85
CA LEU A 14 14.70 16.27 -14.06
C LEU A 14 14.72 15.89 -15.54
N ASP A 15 15.88 15.52 -16.04
CA ASP A 15 16.12 15.03 -17.42
C ASP A 15 15.50 15.91 -18.51
N GLY A 16 15.28 17.23 -18.26
CA GLY A 16 14.58 18.14 -19.15
C GLY A 16 13.09 17.81 -19.36
N ARG A 17 12.52 16.86 -18.58
CA ARG A 17 11.17 16.31 -18.80
C ARG A 17 10.18 16.59 -17.67
N TYR A 18 10.65 16.73 -16.44
CA TYR A 18 9.79 16.86 -15.26
C TYR A 18 10.23 18.05 -14.41
N HIS A 19 9.34 19.00 -14.21
CA HIS A 19 9.53 20.08 -13.24
C HIS A 19 9.09 19.64 -11.86
N LEU A 20 10.02 19.56 -10.91
CA LEU A 20 9.73 19.19 -9.53
C LEU A 20 9.13 20.36 -8.75
N GLY A 21 8.06 20.05 -8.02
CA GLY A 21 7.47 20.94 -7.03
C GLY A 21 7.94 20.64 -5.62
N CYS A 22 7.04 20.77 -4.65
CA CYS A 22 7.34 20.53 -3.26
C CYS A 22 7.46 19.03 -2.91
N CYS A 23 8.24 18.72 -1.88
CA CYS A 23 8.19 17.41 -1.24
C CYS A 23 6.82 17.21 -0.57
N ILE A 24 6.11 16.16 -0.96
CA ILE A 24 4.78 15.81 -0.46
C ILE A 24 4.80 14.63 0.51
N GLY A 25 5.93 13.92 0.62
CA GLY A 25 6.06 12.79 1.53
C GLY A 25 7.50 12.33 1.71
N ILE A 26 7.83 11.92 2.94
CA ILE A 26 9.10 11.28 3.28
C ILE A 26 8.77 9.93 3.91
N GLY A 27 9.16 8.85 3.22
CA GLY A 27 9.06 7.48 3.72
C GLY A 27 10.36 7.00 4.36
N GLY A 28 10.36 5.76 4.81
CA GLY A 28 11.55 5.13 5.42
C GLY A 28 12.78 5.16 4.51
N THR A 29 12.60 4.93 3.22
CA THR A 29 13.69 4.82 2.24
C THR A 29 13.66 5.86 1.12
N GLY A 30 12.52 6.51 0.89
CA GLY A 30 12.32 7.41 -0.24
C GLY A 30 11.69 8.74 0.12
N VAL A 31 11.89 9.70 -0.76
CA VAL A 31 11.26 11.02 -0.75
C VAL A 31 10.34 11.11 -1.97
N VAL A 32 9.16 11.68 -1.79
CA VAL A 32 8.13 11.81 -2.83
C VAL A 32 7.87 13.28 -3.10
N PHE A 33 7.98 13.68 -4.37
CA PHE A 33 7.74 15.03 -4.83
C PHE A 33 6.50 15.10 -5.70
N GLU A 34 5.73 16.15 -5.61
CA GLU A 34 4.84 16.52 -6.69
C GLU A 34 5.67 17.02 -7.88
N ALA A 35 5.20 16.79 -9.08
CA ALA A 35 5.88 17.23 -10.30
C ALA A 35 4.91 17.40 -11.45
N TRP A 36 5.40 18.04 -12.53
CA TRP A 36 4.64 18.22 -13.77
C TRP A 36 5.50 17.82 -14.95
N ARG A 37 4.93 17.01 -15.84
CA ARG A 37 5.58 16.68 -17.11
C ARG A 37 5.58 17.92 -18.01
N ILE A 38 6.76 18.36 -18.45
CA ILE A 38 6.93 19.63 -19.18
C ILE A 38 6.19 19.61 -20.52
N LEU A 39 6.16 18.45 -21.21
CA LEU A 39 5.57 18.29 -22.53
C LEU A 39 4.09 18.72 -22.60
N ASP A 40 3.30 18.39 -21.60
CA ASP A 40 1.83 18.52 -21.63
C ASP A 40 1.22 19.02 -20.31
N GLY A 41 2.06 19.34 -19.32
CA GLY A 41 1.61 19.78 -18.00
C GLY A 41 0.94 18.70 -17.15
N LEU A 42 1.07 17.42 -17.53
CA LEU A 42 0.48 16.32 -16.74
C LEU A 42 1.02 16.33 -15.33
N PRO A 43 0.15 16.37 -14.29
CA PRO A 43 0.58 16.23 -12.90
C PRO A 43 1.03 14.80 -12.63
N VAL A 44 2.24 14.66 -12.10
CA VAL A 44 2.88 13.38 -11.75
C VAL A 44 3.45 13.42 -10.34
N VAL A 45 3.91 12.28 -9.86
CA VAL A 45 4.67 12.14 -8.63
C VAL A 45 6.03 11.54 -8.97
N VAL A 46 7.09 12.09 -8.39
CA VAL A 46 8.45 11.55 -8.50
C VAL A 46 8.86 10.97 -7.14
N LYS A 47 9.18 9.68 -7.11
CA LYS A 47 9.72 8.99 -5.93
C LYS A 47 11.20 8.73 -6.17
N ALA A 48 12.06 9.22 -5.27
CA ALA A 48 13.50 9.01 -5.28
C ALA A 48 13.97 8.45 -3.93
N LEU A 49 15.09 7.73 -3.89
CA LEU A 49 15.68 7.29 -2.63
C LEU A 49 16.21 8.49 -1.83
N ARG A 50 16.21 8.37 -0.49
CA ARG A 50 16.89 9.33 0.37
C ARG A 50 18.39 9.27 0.11
N PRO A 51 19.13 10.41 0.18
CA PRO A 51 20.56 10.49 -0.14
C PRO A 51 21.41 9.46 0.61
N MET A 52 21.10 9.25 1.89
CA MET A 52 21.81 8.29 2.76
C MET A 52 21.70 6.84 2.28
N TYR A 53 20.80 6.54 1.34
CA TYR A 53 20.57 5.22 0.78
C TYR A 53 21.01 5.07 -0.69
N ALA A 54 21.50 6.14 -1.30
CA ALA A 54 21.89 6.15 -2.73
C ALA A 54 22.92 5.07 -3.11
N HIS A 55 23.74 4.59 -2.16
CA HIS A 55 24.76 3.55 -2.38
C HIS A 55 24.35 2.16 -1.87
N LYS A 56 23.12 2.00 -1.35
CA LYS A 56 22.64 0.69 -0.90
C LYS A 56 22.04 -0.08 -2.07
N SER A 57 22.80 -1.02 -2.63
CA SER A 57 22.41 -1.84 -3.79
C SER A 57 21.03 -2.51 -3.62
N ASP A 58 20.71 -2.97 -2.41
CA ASP A 58 19.42 -3.61 -2.12
C ASP A 58 18.25 -2.63 -2.31
N LEU A 59 18.40 -1.36 -1.93
CA LEU A 59 17.35 -0.35 -2.06
C LEU A 59 17.22 0.17 -3.49
N LEU A 60 18.35 0.25 -4.21
CA LEU A 60 18.35 0.55 -5.64
C LEU A 60 17.59 -0.52 -6.43
N THR A 61 17.85 -1.80 -6.13
CA THR A 61 17.14 -2.92 -6.73
C THR A 61 15.64 -2.89 -6.42
N ARG A 62 15.26 -2.53 -5.20
CA ARG A 62 13.84 -2.40 -4.80
C ARG A 62 13.12 -1.32 -5.60
N LEU A 63 13.71 -0.14 -5.76
CA LEU A 63 13.07 0.94 -6.50
C LEU A 63 12.87 0.58 -7.98
N ARG A 64 13.86 -0.08 -8.60
CA ARG A 64 13.73 -0.61 -9.97
C ARG A 64 12.64 -1.66 -10.07
N ARG A 65 12.58 -2.61 -9.10
CA ARG A 65 11.54 -3.64 -9.07
C ARG A 65 10.13 -3.05 -8.95
N GLU A 66 9.97 -1.93 -8.26
CA GLU A 66 8.69 -1.20 -8.19
C GLU A 66 8.23 -0.78 -9.60
N GLY A 67 9.13 -0.20 -10.41
CA GLY A 67 8.85 0.15 -11.80
C GLY A 67 8.55 -1.07 -12.67
N GLU A 68 9.37 -2.13 -12.56
CA GLU A 68 9.19 -3.38 -13.31
C GLU A 68 7.84 -4.02 -13.06
N VAL A 69 7.45 -4.20 -11.78
CA VAL A 69 6.17 -4.82 -11.40
C VAL A 69 5.00 -3.96 -11.86
N ALA A 70 5.05 -2.64 -11.62
CA ALA A 70 3.98 -1.73 -12.03
C ALA A 70 3.81 -1.68 -13.56
N SER A 71 4.86 -1.93 -14.32
CA SER A 71 4.81 -2.03 -15.80
C SER A 71 4.32 -3.39 -16.28
N ALA A 72 4.64 -4.48 -15.56
CA ALA A 72 4.28 -5.84 -15.93
C ALA A 72 2.83 -6.20 -15.55
N VAL A 73 2.29 -5.60 -14.48
CA VAL A 73 0.98 -5.95 -13.93
C VAL A 73 -0.05 -4.89 -14.30
N HIS A 74 -0.95 -5.23 -15.22
CA HIS A 74 -2.00 -4.33 -15.67
C HIS A 74 -3.27 -4.50 -14.83
N HIS A 75 -3.55 -3.56 -13.95
CA HIS A 75 -4.77 -3.50 -13.15
C HIS A 75 -5.15 -2.04 -12.83
N PRO A 76 -6.43 -1.64 -12.92
CA PRO A 76 -6.85 -0.25 -12.65
C PRO A 76 -6.57 0.25 -11.23
N GLY A 77 -6.33 -0.66 -10.28
CA GLY A 77 -5.95 -0.35 -8.90
C GLY A 77 -4.44 -0.36 -8.64
N ILE A 78 -3.60 -0.44 -9.67
CA ILE A 78 -2.15 -0.26 -9.57
C ILE A 78 -1.81 1.10 -10.17
N VAL A 79 -1.04 1.92 -9.44
CA VAL A 79 -0.65 3.26 -9.91
C VAL A 79 0.30 3.11 -11.09
N PRO A 80 -0.05 3.67 -12.28
CA PRO A 80 0.82 3.59 -13.44
C PRO A 80 2.16 4.27 -13.21
N VAL A 81 3.24 3.59 -13.57
CA VAL A 81 4.58 4.16 -13.71
C VAL A 81 4.71 4.69 -15.15
N TYR A 82 5.08 5.95 -15.29
CA TYR A 82 5.22 6.61 -16.59
C TYR A 82 6.65 6.61 -17.09
N ASP A 83 7.61 6.66 -16.16
CA ASP A 83 9.02 6.81 -16.49
C ASP A 83 9.91 6.44 -15.31
N GLU A 84 11.17 6.20 -15.60
CA GLU A 84 12.23 6.04 -14.61
C GLU A 84 13.49 6.77 -15.08
N GLY A 85 14.35 7.14 -14.15
CA GLY A 85 15.58 7.84 -14.45
C GLY A 85 16.55 7.83 -13.28
N THR A 86 17.61 8.60 -13.42
CA THR A 86 18.67 8.69 -12.42
C THR A 86 19.03 10.15 -12.18
N LEU A 87 19.09 10.58 -10.93
CA LEU A 87 19.52 11.90 -10.53
C LEU A 87 21.03 12.06 -10.77
N GLU A 88 21.55 13.30 -10.72
CA GLU A 88 22.97 13.62 -10.91
C GLU A 88 23.90 12.86 -9.93
N ASP A 89 23.42 12.56 -8.72
CA ASP A 89 24.13 11.78 -7.70
C ASP A 89 24.03 10.25 -7.91
N ALA A 90 23.63 9.80 -9.10
CA ALA A 90 23.37 8.41 -9.45
C ALA A 90 22.21 7.75 -8.70
N THR A 91 21.38 8.49 -7.97
CA THR A 91 20.19 7.96 -7.30
C THR A 91 19.06 7.73 -8.30
N PRO A 92 18.47 6.54 -8.39
CA PRO A 92 17.33 6.29 -9.27
C PRO A 92 16.07 6.99 -8.73
N TYR A 93 15.21 7.37 -9.67
CA TYR A 93 13.87 7.84 -9.39
C TYR A 93 12.84 7.16 -10.29
N VAL A 94 11.58 7.17 -9.85
CA VAL A 94 10.43 6.64 -10.60
C VAL A 94 9.37 7.74 -10.69
N VAL A 95 8.80 7.91 -11.89
CA VAL A 95 7.71 8.85 -12.18
C VAL A 95 6.41 8.09 -12.32
N MET A 96 5.42 8.46 -11.53
CA MET A 96 4.13 7.77 -11.50
C MET A 96 2.95 8.73 -11.51
N GLN A 97 1.76 8.21 -11.76
CA GLN A 97 0.53 8.98 -11.74
C GLN A 97 0.34 9.68 -10.39
N ARG A 98 0.01 10.96 -10.42
CA ARG A 98 -0.44 11.70 -9.23
C ARG A 98 -1.90 11.35 -8.95
N LEU A 99 -2.17 10.91 -7.73
CA LEU A 99 -3.52 10.69 -7.21
C LEU A 99 -3.89 11.79 -6.22
N SER A 100 -5.15 12.20 -6.21
CA SER A 100 -5.72 13.08 -5.16
C SER A 100 -6.20 12.23 -4.00
N SER A 101 -5.31 11.41 -3.44
CA SER A 101 -5.62 10.28 -2.57
C SER A 101 -5.29 10.53 -1.10
N GLU A 102 -5.99 9.79 -0.24
CA GLU A 102 -5.65 9.61 1.17
C GLU A 102 -5.23 8.15 1.40
N SER A 103 -4.16 7.89 2.17
CA SER A 103 -3.84 6.51 2.54
C SER A 103 -4.85 5.97 3.56
N LEU A 104 -5.10 4.66 3.52
CA LEU A 104 -5.94 3.98 4.51
C LEU A 104 -5.39 4.20 5.93
N SER A 105 -4.07 4.28 6.10
CA SER A 105 -3.43 4.62 7.36
C SER A 105 -3.80 6.03 7.86
N SER A 106 -3.84 7.03 6.96
CA SER A 106 -4.28 8.39 7.32
C SER A 106 -5.75 8.43 7.71
N LEU A 107 -6.59 7.68 7.00
CA LEU A 107 -8.00 7.54 7.33
C LEU A 107 -8.19 6.87 8.70
N LEU A 108 -7.43 5.82 9.02
CA LEU A 108 -7.46 5.14 10.32
C LEU A 108 -6.98 6.05 11.45
N ARG A 109 -5.89 6.80 11.26
CA ARG A 109 -5.44 7.78 12.28
C ARG A 109 -6.52 8.81 12.61
N ARG A 110 -7.30 9.24 11.62
CA ARG A 110 -8.35 10.24 11.80
C ARG A 110 -9.63 9.66 12.41
N ARG A 111 -10.00 8.41 12.08
CA ARG A 111 -11.28 7.80 12.47
C ARG A 111 -11.17 6.76 13.59
N GLY A 112 -9.98 6.28 13.87
CA GLY A 112 -9.70 5.20 14.83
C GLY A 112 -10.10 3.82 14.31
N ARG A 113 -11.31 3.68 13.76
CA ARG A 113 -11.87 2.42 13.22
C ARG A 113 -12.73 2.69 12.00
N LEU A 114 -12.94 1.65 11.19
CA LEU A 114 -13.86 1.67 10.07
C LEU A 114 -15.04 0.72 10.31
N GLY A 115 -16.14 0.98 9.61
CA GLY A 115 -17.31 0.10 9.63
C GLY A 115 -17.05 -1.20 8.88
N VAL A 116 -17.76 -2.26 9.27
CA VAL A 116 -17.63 -3.61 8.68
C VAL A 116 -17.76 -3.60 7.16
N ARG A 117 -18.83 -3.00 6.62
CA ARG A 117 -19.05 -2.95 5.17
C ARG A 117 -17.97 -2.18 4.43
N GLU A 118 -17.51 -1.06 4.98
CA GLU A 118 -16.46 -0.23 4.41
C GLU A 118 -15.13 -1.00 4.36
N THR A 119 -14.76 -1.64 5.47
CA THR A 119 -13.56 -2.49 5.55
C THR A 119 -13.60 -3.62 4.53
N CYS A 120 -14.71 -4.36 4.46
CA CYS A 120 -14.88 -5.45 3.49
C CYS A 120 -14.83 -4.93 2.05
N ALA A 121 -15.41 -3.77 1.77
CA ALA A 121 -15.41 -3.18 0.44
C ALA A 121 -13.99 -2.80 -0.02
N ILE A 122 -13.20 -2.17 0.86
CA ILE A 122 -11.79 -1.85 0.58
C ILE A 122 -10.99 -3.16 0.37
N ALA A 123 -11.12 -4.11 1.30
CA ALA A 123 -10.38 -5.36 1.26
C ALA A 123 -10.70 -6.20 0.01
N MET A 124 -11.94 -6.19 -0.47
CA MET A 124 -12.32 -6.85 -1.74
C MET A 124 -11.59 -6.26 -2.94
N ARG A 125 -11.42 -4.93 -3.00
CA ARG A 125 -10.66 -4.28 -4.08
C ARG A 125 -9.17 -4.60 -3.99
N VAL A 126 -8.60 -4.55 -2.78
CA VAL A 126 -7.20 -4.94 -2.55
C VAL A 126 -6.99 -6.41 -2.92
N ALA A 127 -7.91 -7.31 -2.55
CA ALA A 127 -7.83 -8.72 -2.90
C ALA A 127 -7.89 -8.97 -4.43
N ASP A 128 -8.63 -8.15 -5.19
CA ASP A 128 -8.67 -8.22 -6.65
C ASP A 128 -7.34 -7.78 -7.27
N ILE A 129 -6.75 -6.68 -6.78
CA ILE A 129 -5.42 -6.22 -7.18
C ILE A 129 -4.37 -7.30 -6.90
N LEU A 130 -4.32 -7.81 -5.65
CA LEU A 130 -3.37 -8.85 -5.24
C LEU A 130 -3.54 -10.12 -6.08
N HIS A 131 -4.78 -10.51 -6.41
CA HIS A 131 -5.02 -11.65 -7.29
C HIS A 131 -4.35 -11.46 -8.66
N THR A 132 -4.43 -10.25 -9.23
CA THR A 132 -3.77 -9.94 -10.51
C THR A 132 -2.26 -9.98 -10.38
N VAL A 133 -1.70 -9.42 -9.29
CA VAL A 133 -0.26 -9.48 -8.97
C VAL A 133 0.23 -10.93 -8.89
N HIS A 134 -0.49 -11.78 -8.14
CA HIS A 134 -0.14 -13.20 -8.00
C HIS A 134 -0.22 -13.95 -9.33
N ARG A 135 -1.23 -13.66 -10.16
CA ARG A 135 -1.33 -14.25 -11.50
C ARG A 135 -0.21 -13.83 -12.45
N SER A 136 0.40 -12.70 -12.19
CA SER A 136 1.59 -12.23 -12.93
C SER A 136 2.90 -12.81 -12.36
N GLY A 137 2.82 -13.73 -11.37
CA GLY A 137 3.97 -14.40 -10.77
C GLY A 137 4.70 -13.57 -9.72
N TYR A 138 4.04 -12.59 -9.11
CA TYR A 138 4.63 -11.76 -8.05
C TYR A 138 3.87 -11.90 -6.74
N VAL A 139 4.60 -11.77 -5.61
CA VAL A 139 4.04 -11.67 -4.26
C VAL A 139 4.43 -10.31 -3.69
N HIS A 140 3.47 -9.53 -3.16
CA HIS A 140 3.71 -8.15 -2.72
C HIS A 140 4.58 -8.06 -1.45
N ARG A 141 4.33 -8.91 -0.45
CA ARG A 141 5.06 -9.08 0.82
C ARG A 141 5.01 -7.91 1.82
N ASP A 142 4.36 -6.79 1.50
CA ASP A 142 4.21 -5.63 2.42
C ASP A 142 2.81 -5.00 2.32
N VAL A 143 1.77 -5.84 2.44
CA VAL A 143 0.37 -5.36 2.43
C VAL A 143 0.04 -4.72 3.77
N LYS A 144 -0.22 -3.40 3.76
CA LYS A 144 -0.51 -2.59 4.96
C LYS A 144 -1.31 -1.33 4.61
N PRO A 145 -1.92 -0.64 5.60
CA PRO A 145 -2.73 0.56 5.35
C PRO A 145 -1.99 1.72 4.66
N GLU A 146 -0.66 1.85 4.86
CA GLU A 146 0.15 2.88 4.21
C GLU A 146 0.21 2.70 2.69
N HIS A 147 0.16 1.47 2.21
CA HIS A 147 0.29 1.11 0.79
C HIS A 147 -1.06 0.98 0.08
N ILE A 148 -2.17 1.28 0.76
CA ILE A 148 -3.51 1.30 0.20
C ILE A 148 -3.96 2.75 0.12
N LEU A 149 -4.13 3.26 -1.10
CA LEU A 149 -4.60 4.62 -1.36
C LEU A 149 -6.07 4.61 -1.74
N LEU A 150 -6.78 5.58 -1.20
CA LEU A 150 -8.20 5.82 -1.46
C LEU A 150 -8.31 7.12 -2.24
N ASP A 151 -8.61 7.04 -3.52
CA ASP A 151 -8.74 8.18 -4.41
C ASP A 151 -10.20 8.41 -4.81
N ARG A 152 -10.52 9.63 -5.24
CA ARG A 152 -11.84 9.96 -5.77
C ARG A 152 -11.73 10.19 -7.26
N THR A 153 -12.53 9.45 -8.02
CA THR A 153 -12.68 9.74 -9.44
C THR A 153 -13.37 11.10 -9.64
N PRO A 154 -13.27 11.70 -10.82
CA PRO A 154 -14.02 12.91 -11.16
C PRO A 154 -15.54 12.78 -10.98
N SER A 155 -16.10 11.57 -11.10
CA SER A 155 -17.50 11.25 -10.83
C SER A 155 -17.84 11.18 -9.32
N GLY A 156 -16.83 11.32 -8.43
CA GLY A 156 -16.96 11.22 -6.99
C GLY A 156 -16.98 9.78 -6.46
N GLU A 157 -16.76 8.79 -7.31
CA GLU A 157 -16.62 7.39 -6.93
C GLU A 157 -15.25 7.17 -6.27
N LEU A 158 -15.21 6.31 -5.24
CA LEU A 158 -13.98 5.97 -4.57
C LEU A 158 -13.30 4.79 -5.26
N SER A 159 -12.08 5.01 -5.68
CA SER A 159 -11.16 4.00 -6.20
C SER A 159 -10.12 3.62 -5.15
N VAL A 160 -9.72 2.35 -5.16
CA VAL A 160 -8.69 1.81 -4.28
C VAL A 160 -7.46 1.48 -5.12
N PHE A 161 -6.32 1.98 -4.71
CA PHE A 161 -5.04 1.72 -5.36
C PHE A 161 -4.06 1.10 -4.39
N MET A 162 -3.17 0.26 -4.91
CA MET A 162 -1.99 -0.23 -4.19
C MET A 162 -0.74 0.42 -4.75
N ILE A 163 0.19 0.72 -3.85
CA ILE A 163 1.51 1.29 -4.14
C ILE A 163 2.60 0.48 -3.44
N ASP A 164 3.85 0.78 -3.82
CA ASP A 164 5.07 0.25 -3.21
C ASP A 164 5.28 -1.26 -3.41
N PHE A 165 5.60 -1.61 -4.65
CA PHE A 165 5.96 -2.97 -5.07
C PHE A 165 7.46 -3.29 -4.90
N GLY A 166 8.21 -2.44 -4.17
CA GLY A 166 9.68 -2.51 -4.08
C GLY A 166 10.25 -3.75 -3.40
N ILE A 167 9.44 -4.47 -2.60
CA ILE A 167 9.87 -5.74 -1.99
C ILE A 167 9.15 -6.96 -2.54
N CYS A 168 8.46 -6.80 -3.67
CA CYS A 168 7.84 -7.94 -4.35
C CYS A 168 8.87 -9.03 -4.65
N ALA A 169 8.46 -10.29 -4.41
CA ALA A 169 9.20 -11.45 -4.86
C ALA A 169 8.61 -11.96 -6.17
N SER A 170 9.46 -12.42 -7.08
CA SER A 170 9.02 -13.22 -8.22
C SER A 170 8.92 -14.69 -7.81
N GLU A 171 7.77 -15.32 -8.04
CA GLU A 171 7.59 -16.77 -7.81
C GLU A 171 8.47 -17.60 -8.74
N SER A 172 8.87 -17.03 -9.89
CA SER A 172 9.79 -17.65 -10.84
C SER A 172 11.27 -17.35 -10.57
N ALA A 173 11.59 -16.63 -9.47
CA ALA A 173 12.98 -16.35 -9.13
C ALA A 173 13.78 -17.67 -8.96
N PRO A 174 15.05 -17.72 -9.44
CA PRO A 174 15.92 -18.85 -9.24
C PRO A 174 16.02 -19.26 -7.77
N ILE A 175 16.21 -20.56 -7.50
CA ILE A 175 16.32 -21.08 -6.13
C ILE A 175 17.45 -20.37 -5.38
N GLU A 176 18.57 -20.11 -6.05
CA GLU A 176 19.74 -19.44 -5.47
C GLU A 176 19.41 -17.99 -5.02
N GLU A 177 18.54 -17.31 -5.75
CA GLU A 177 18.08 -15.95 -5.37
C GLU A 177 17.18 -16.02 -4.13
N ARG A 178 16.22 -16.95 -4.10
CA ARG A 178 15.34 -17.17 -2.94
C ARG A 178 16.13 -17.60 -1.70
N GLU A 179 17.10 -18.50 -1.85
CA GLU A 179 17.96 -18.94 -0.75
C GLU A 179 18.83 -17.81 -0.16
N ARG A 180 19.21 -16.80 -0.95
CA ARG A 180 19.91 -15.60 -0.44
C ARG A 180 19.01 -14.75 0.48
N GLU A 181 17.69 -14.89 0.38
CA GLU A 181 16.74 -14.21 1.26
C GLU A 181 16.48 -14.99 2.54
N ARG A 182 16.92 -16.25 2.67
CA ARG A 182 16.72 -17.11 3.85
C ARG A 182 17.23 -16.42 5.13
N GLY A 183 16.38 -16.43 6.16
CA GLY A 183 16.66 -15.77 7.46
C GLY A 183 16.51 -14.25 7.44
N ARG A 184 16.16 -13.65 6.28
CA ARG A 184 15.86 -12.20 6.21
C ARG A 184 14.36 -11.96 6.33
N VAL A 185 13.99 -10.95 7.09
CA VAL A 185 12.59 -10.53 7.22
C VAL A 185 12.34 -9.32 6.33
N PHE A 186 11.41 -9.45 5.40
CA PHE A 186 10.98 -8.38 4.51
C PHE A 186 9.56 -7.96 4.89
N GLY A 187 9.28 -6.65 4.82
CA GLY A 187 7.99 -6.06 5.13
C GLY A 187 7.98 -5.29 6.45
N THR A 188 6.81 -4.81 6.80
CA THR A 188 6.58 -4.04 8.02
C THR A 188 6.23 -5.01 9.17
N PRO A 189 6.99 -5.06 10.26
CA PRO A 189 6.90 -6.14 11.26
C PRO A 189 5.50 -6.48 11.76
N SER A 190 4.61 -5.48 11.89
CA SER A 190 3.24 -5.71 12.39
C SER A 190 2.31 -6.43 11.41
N TYR A 191 2.67 -6.50 10.11
CA TYR A 191 1.83 -7.05 9.03
C TYR A 191 2.45 -8.27 8.36
N VAL A 192 3.70 -8.62 8.69
CA VAL A 192 4.36 -9.80 8.09
C VAL A 192 3.70 -11.09 8.52
N SER A 193 3.61 -12.03 7.60
CA SER A 193 3.11 -13.37 7.89
C SER A 193 4.09 -14.18 8.74
N PRO A 194 3.64 -15.24 9.43
CA PRO A 194 4.51 -16.10 10.23
C PRO A 194 5.70 -16.67 9.45
N GLU A 195 5.52 -17.08 8.20
CA GLU A 195 6.59 -17.55 7.33
C GLU A 195 7.58 -16.44 6.96
N GLN A 196 7.12 -15.22 6.70
CA GLN A 196 8.00 -14.06 6.52
C GLN A 196 8.78 -13.73 7.80
N ALA A 197 8.10 -13.76 8.96
CA ALA A 197 8.71 -13.53 10.26
C ALA A 197 9.77 -14.58 10.60
N ALA A 198 9.60 -15.82 10.11
CA ALA A 198 10.57 -16.90 10.24
C ALA A 198 11.74 -16.82 9.23
N GLY A 199 11.68 -15.90 8.26
CA GLY A 199 12.67 -15.81 7.18
C GLY A 199 12.63 -17.00 6.23
N ASP A 200 11.43 -17.59 5.99
CA ASP A 200 11.23 -18.66 5.03
C ASP A 200 11.47 -18.10 3.61
N PRO A 201 12.30 -18.70 2.76
CA PRO A 201 12.51 -18.25 1.38
C PRO A 201 11.34 -18.58 0.46
N ASP A 202 10.46 -19.51 0.84
CA ASP A 202 9.32 -19.97 0.05
C ASP A 202 8.02 -19.26 0.44
N VAL A 203 8.04 -17.91 0.41
CA VAL A 203 6.86 -17.07 0.64
C VAL A 203 6.02 -17.00 -0.64
N ASP A 204 4.74 -17.37 -0.54
CA ASP A 204 3.78 -17.31 -1.65
C ASP A 204 2.66 -16.28 -1.42
N GLY A 205 1.71 -16.15 -2.35
CA GLY A 205 0.61 -15.18 -2.29
C GLY A 205 -0.29 -15.28 -1.04
N ARG A 206 -0.20 -16.34 -0.25
CA ARG A 206 -0.91 -16.48 1.04
C ARG A 206 -0.30 -15.59 2.13
N ALA A 207 0.93 -15.12 1.97
CA ALA A 207 1.49 -14.08 2.83
C ALA A 207 0.77 -12.73 2.65
N ASP A 208 0.39 -12.38 1.42
CA ASP A 208 -0.40 -11.17 1.16
C ASP A 208 -1.84 -11.30 1.66
N VAL A 209 -2.41 -12.50 1.63
CA VAL A 209 -3.71 -12.79 2.26
C VAL A 209 -3.63 -12.51 3.78
N TYR A 210 -2.55 -12.94 4.43
CA TYR A 210 -2.31 -12.66 5.85
C TYR A 210 -2.17 -11.14 6.10
N GLY A 211 -1.33 -10.44 5.36
CA GLY A 211 -1.13 -8.98 5.49
C GLY A 211 -2.43 -8.19 5.29
N LEU A 212 -3.26 -8.59 4.31
CA LEU A 212 -4.58 -8.01 4.10
C LEU A 212 -5.54 -8.35 5.26
N GLY A 213 -5.46 -9.56 5.81
CA GLY A 213 -6.19 -9.97 7.01
C GLY A 213 -5.84 -9.11 8.23
N VAL A 214 -4.54 -8.85 8.47
CA VAL A 214 -4.06 -7.94 9.53
C VAL A 214 -4.54 -6.51 9.29
N THR A 215 -4.50 -6.03 8.05
CA THR A 215 -5.04 -4.72 7.66
C THR A 215 -6.54 -4.61 7.97
N MET A 216 -7.33 -5.64 7.64
CA MET A 216 -8.75 -5.67 7.99
C MET A 216 -8.97 -5.69 9.51
N TYR A 217 -8.18 -6.49 10.22
CA TYR A 217 -8.22 -6.56 11.68
C TYR A 217 -8.02 -5.17 12.29
N GLU A 218 -7.00 -4.45 11.84
CA GLU A 218 -6.72 -3.09 12.30
C GLU A 218 -7.86 -2.12 11.95
N CYS A 219 -8.41 -2.17 10.74
CA CYS A 219 -9.57 -1.36 10.36
C CYS A 219 -10.75 -1.56 11.30
N LEU A 220 -11.01 -2.77 11.74
CA LEU A 220 -12.17 -3.13 12.57
C LEU A 220 -11.92 -2.93 14.06
N ALA A 221 -10.75 -3.37 14.55
CA ALA A 221 -10.39 -3.32 15.98
C ALA A 221 -9.72 -1.99 16.39
N GLY A 222 -9.21 -1.19 15.43
CA GLY A 222 -8.41 0.01 15.69
C GLY A 222 -6.99 -0.29 16.17
N ARG A 223 -6.54 -1.54 16.05
CA ARG A 223 -5.23 -2.02 16.45
C ARG A 223 -4.83 -3.28 15.69
N VAL A 224 -3.55 -3.51 15.55
CA VAL A 224 -3.03 -4.76 14.98
C VAL A 224 -3.21 -5.93 15.96
N PRO A 225 -3.27 -7.20 15.46
CA PRO A 225 -3.49 -8.38 16.32
C PRO A 225 -2.36 -8.63 17.31
N PHE A 226 -1.11 -8.33 16.95
CA PHE A 226 0.05 -8.53 17.81
C PHE A 226 0.76 -7.21 18.06
N HIS A 227 1.22 -7.02 19.32
CA HIS A 227 2.00 -5.88 19.73
C HIS A 227 3.09 -6.32 20.70
N ALA A 228 4.28 -5.73 20.64
CA ALA A 228 5.38 -5.94 21.58
C ALA A 228 6.27 -4.69 21.63
N ASP A 229 7.08 -4.58 22.70
CA ASP A 229 7.96 -3.42 22.92
C ASP A 229 9.17 -3.41 21.98
N ASN A 230 9.50 -4.56 21.39
CA ASN A 230 10.60 -4.68 20.43
C ASN A 230 10.22 -5.62 19.28
N VAL A 231 10.93 -5.49 18.16
CA VAL A 231 10.66 -6.24 16.93
C VAL A 231 10.86 -7.75 17.12
N THR A 232 11.86 -8.17 17.86
CA THR A 232 12.17 -9.60 18.07
C THR A 232 11.02 -10.31 18.79
N ASP A 233 10.49 -9.71 19.85
CA ASP A 233 9.35 -10.26 20.58
C ASP A 233 8.07 -10.23 19.74
N LEU A 234 7.87 -9.17 18.93
CA LEU A 234 6.74 -9.09 17.99
C LEU A 234 6.79 -10.25 16.98
N LEU A 235 7.91 -10.48 16.32
CA LEU A 235 8.08 -11.57 15.37
C LEU A 235 7.89 -12.93 16.05
N ARG A 236 8.39 -13.11 17.29
CA ARG A 236 8.17 -14.34 18.05
C ARG A 236 6.69 -14.59 18.33
N ARG A 237 5.91 -13.55 18.68
CA ARG A 237 4.46 -13.67 18.89
C ARG A 237 3.76 -14.08 17.60
N ILE A 238 4.07 -13.42 16.49
CA ILE A 238 3.49 -13.73 15.17
C ILE A 238 3.72 -15.20 14.78
N ILE A 239 4.92 -15.74 15.08
CA ILE A 239 5.26 -17.14 14.76
C ILE A 239 4.55 -18.13 15.69
N LYS A 240 4.33 -17.79 16.97
CA LYS A 240 3.94 -18.78 18.02
C LYS A 240 2.52 -18.64 18.52
N GLU A 241 1.92 -17.46 18.47
CA GLU A 241 0.63 -17.17 19.08
C GLU A 241 -0.48 -17.12 18.03
N GLU A 242 -1.71 -17.37 18.45
CA GLU A 242 -2.90 -17.12 17.63
C GLU A 242 -3.45 -15.71 17.94
N PRO A 243 -3.93 -14.95 16.93
CA PRO A 243 -4.51 -13.65 17.16
C PRO A 243 -5.82 -13.77 17.95
N GLN A 244 -6.06 -12.81 18.84
CA GLN A 244 -7.34 -12.73 19.53
C GLN A 244 -8.47 -12.41 18.53
N PRO A 245 -9.69 -12.94 18.76
CA PRO A 245 -10.82 -12.63 17.88
C PRO A 245 -11.21 -11.15 17.97
N LEU A 246 -11.79 -10.59 16.89
CA LEU A 246 -12.26 -9.21 16.86
C LEU A 246 -13.29 -8.90 17.94
N SER A 247 -14.12 -9.89 18.30
CA SER A 247 -15.11 -9.79 19.36
C SER A 247 -14.51 -9.44 20.74
N ALA A 248 -13.22 -9.70 20.95
CA ALA A 248 -12.52 -9.29 22.16
C ALA A 248 -12.32 -7.75 22.25
N PHE A 249 -12.41 -7.03 21.13
CA PHE A 249 -12.10 -5.59 21.06
C PHE A 249 -13.25 -4.73 20.57
N THR A 250 -14.28 -5.32 19.98
CA THR A 250 -15.44 -4.61 19.49
C THR A 250 -16.72 -5.42 19.58
N SER A 251 -17.74 -4.85 20.24
CA SER A 251 -19.08 -5.44 20.31
C SER A 251 -19.85 -5.35 18.98
N ALA A 252 -19.33 -4.57 18.02
CA ALA A 252 -19.91 -4.41 16.69
C ALA A 252 -19.35 -5.40 15.67
N SER A 253 -18.58 -6.43 16.11
CA SER A 253 -18.07 -7.46 15.21
C SER A 253 -19.22 -8.35 14.74
N ASP A 254 -19.33 -8.48 13.42
CA ASP A 254 -20.16 -9.50 12.81
C ASP A 254 -19.41 -10.84 12.92
N PRO A 255 -20.03 -11.91 13.52
CA PRO A 255 -19.38 -13.22 13.66
C PRO A 255 -18.83 -13.76 12.33
N GLN A 256 -19.53 -13.53 11.23
CA GLN A 256 -19.07 -13.93 9.89
C GLN A 256 -17.79 -13.20 9.49
N VAL A 257 -17.67 -11.90 9.84
CA VAL A 257 -16.46 -11.13 9.55
C VAL A 257 -15.31 -11.56 10.45
N ASP A 258 -15.59 -11.88 11.71
CA ASP A 258 -14.58 -12.41 12.63
C ASP A 258 -13.99 -13.71 12.10
N GLU A 259 -14.84 -14.66 11.68
CA GLU A 259 -14.41 -15.91 11.04
C GLU A 259 -13.57 -15.69 9.79
N ILE A 260 -13.99 -14.76 8.90
CA ILE A 260 -13.28 -14.42 7.67
C ILE A 260 -11.89 -13.89 7.99
N VAL A 261 -11.76 -12.96 8.94
CA VAL A 261 -10.48 -12.35 9.33
C VAL A 261 -9.60 -13.37 10.04
N GLN A 262 -10.14 -14.12 11.01
CA GLN A 262 -9.39 -15.17 11.74
C GLN A 262 -8.78 -16.20 10.77
N LYS A 263 -9.56 -16.63 9.76
CA LYS A 263 -9.05 -17.53 8.73
C LYS A 263 -7.91 -16.89 7.93
N ALA A 264 -8.02 -15.62 7.56
CA ALA A 264 -6.98 -14.93 6.79
C ALA A 264 -5.68 -14.78 7.59
N VAL A 265 -5.77 -14.50 8.90
CA VAL A 265 -4.61 -14.33 9.80
C VAL A 265 -4.19 -15.62 10.51
N SER A 266 -4.65 -16.79 10.05
CA SER A 266 -4.21 -18.07 10.59
C SER A 266 -2.69 -18.22 10.51
N ARG A 267 -2.10 -18.73 11.60
CA ARG A 267 -0.66 -18.99 11.69
C ARG A 267 -0.16 -19.90 10.57
N PHE A 268 -0.91 -20.96 10.30
CA PHE A 268 -0.57 -21.93 9.26
C PHE A 268 -1.11 -21.48 7.91
N ARG A 269 -0.22 -21.26 6.94
CA ARG A 269 -0.60 -20.78 5.59
C ARG A 269 -1.64 -21.66 4.88
N ASP A 270 -1.64 -22.99 5.14
CA ASP A 270 -2.58 -23.92 4.53
C ASP A 270 -4.02 -23.83 5.10
N GLN A 271 -4.18 -23.21 6.25
CA GLN A 271 -5.50 -22.92 6.83
C GLN A 271 -6.10 -21.61 6.34
N ARG A 272 -5.30 -20.74 5.69
CA ARG A 272 -5.75 -19.48 5.11
C ARG A 272 -6.55 -19.72 3.83
N TYR A 273 -7.04 -18.64 3.23
CA TYR A 273 -7.57 -18.68 1.87
C TYR A 273 -6.44 -19.00 0.90
N ALA A 274 -6.66 -19.95 0.00
CA ALA A 274 -5.66 -20.39 -0.97
C ALA A 274 -5.25 -19.28 -1.96
N THR A 275 -6.12 -18.30 -2.20
CA THR A 275 -5.86 -17.16 -3.10
C THR A 275 -6.48 -15.88 -2.55
N ALA A 276 -5.92 -14.73 -2.91
CA ALA A 276 -6.51 -13.42 -2.61
C ALA A 276 -7.95 -13.31 -3.17
N ARG A 277 -8.21 -13.89 -4.35
CA ARG A 277 -9.57 -13.93 -4.92
C ARG A 277 -10.56 -14.72 -4.08
N ALA A 278 -10.13 -15.85 -3.49
CA ALA A 278 -10.99 -16.63 -2.58
C ALA A 278 -11.31 -15.84 -1.32
N PHE A 279 -10.34 -15.11 -0.78
CA PHE A 279 -10.52 -14.19 0.33
C PHE A 279 -11.51 -13.06 -0.02
N GLY A 280 -11.33 -12.40 -1.15
CA GLY A 280 -12.26 -11.36 -1.62
C GLY A 280 -13.69 -11.87 -1.80
N ARG A 281 -13.87 -13.11 -2.31
CA ARG A 281 -15.20 -13.72 -2.45
C ARG A 281 -15.92 -13.98 -1.14
N ALA A 282 -15.19 -14.31 -0.07
CA ALA A 282 -15.78 -14.57 1.24
C ALA A 282 -16.48 -13.33 1.83
N MET A 283 -16.06 -12.12 1.43
CA MET A 283 -16.64 -10.86 1.90
C MET A 283 -17.88 -10.39 1.11
N ARG A 284 -18.19 -11.01 -0.05
CA ARG A 284 -19.32 -10.60 -0.90
C ARG A 284 -20.67 -10.57 -0.19
N PRO A 285 -21.06 -11.55 0.65
CA PRO A 285 -22.34 -11.54 1.34
C PRO A 285 -22.52 -10.32 2.26
N ILE A 286 -21.40 -9.84 2.85
CA ILE A 286 -21.39 -8.71 3.79
C ILE A 286 -21.58 -7.38 3.08
N VAL A 287 -20.95 -7.23 1.92
CA VAL A 287 -21.03 -6.00 1.11
C VAL A 287 -22.37 -5.93 0.37
N GLY A 288 -22.95 -7.08 -0.02
CA GLY A 288 -24.20 -7.19 -0.79
C GLY A 288 -23.98 -7.11 -2.31
N GLU A 289 -24.84 -7.80 -3.08
CA GLU A 289 -24.68 -7.93 -4.55
C GLU A 289 -24.90 -6.63 -5.35
N ARG A 290 -25.54 -5.61 -4.77
CA ARG A 290 -26.00 -4.39 -5.48
C ARG A 290 -25.48 -3.05 -4.96
N LEU A 291 -24.74 -3.02 -3.91
CA LEU A 291 -23.97 -1.82 -3.59
C LEU A 291 -22.64 -1.97 -4.30
N SER A 292 -22.51 -1.29 -5.46
CA SER A 292 -21.17 -1.08 -5.95
C SER A 292 -20.34 -0.61 -4.75
N VAL A 293 -19.18 -1.20 -4.56
CA VAL A 293 -18.21 -0.85 -3.50
C VAL A 293 -18.11 0.68 -3.37
N GLU A 294 -18.27 1.39 -4.48
CA GLU A 294 -18.37 2.81 -4.69
C GLU A 294 -19.43 3.52 -3.85
N LYS A 295 -20.67 2.97 -3.77
CA LYS A 295 -21.76 3.62 -2.99
C LYS A 295 -21.62 3.41 -1.48
N ALA A 296 -21.10 2.28 -1.03
CA ALA A 296 -20.88 2.03 0.39
C ALA A 296 -19.78 2.94 0.95
N LEU A 297 -18.69 3.11 0.20
CA LEU A 297 -17.56 3.99 0.54
C LEU A 297 -17.93 5.48 0.42
N ALA A 298 -18.70 5.88 -0.60
CA ALA A 298 -19.13 7.27 -0.79
C ALA A 298 -20.05 7.77 0.35
N ARG A 299 -20.88 6.89 0.94
CA ARG A 299 -21.73 7.26 2.09
C ARG A 299 -20.93 7.50 3.37
N SER A 300 -19.93 6.66 3.66
CA SER A 300 -19.09 6.80 4.86
C SER A 300 -18.22 8.06 4.85
N LEU A 301 -17.79 8.51 3.67
CA LEU A 301 -16.95 9.70 3.52
C LEU A 301 -17.72 11.02 3.40
N LYS A 302 -19.01 10.98 3.01
CA LYS A 302 -19.89 12.18 3.06
C LYS A 302 -20.13 12.66 4.49
N VAL A 303 -20.14 11.78 5.48
CA VAL A 303 -20.28 12.16 6.90
C VAL A 303 -19.06 12.90 7.44
N ALA A 304 -17.88 12.72 6.84
CA ALA A 304 -16.64 13.42 7.20
C ALA A 304 -16.39 14.72 6.40
N GLY A 305 -17.23 15.03 5.42
CA GLY A 305 -17.00 16.07 4.39
C GLY A 305 -17.34 17.51 4.78
N ASN A 306 -17.67 17.81 6.05
CA ASN A 306 -17.98 19.18 6.49
C ASN A 306 -16.81 19.96 7.11
N ALA A 307 -15.56 19.50 6.94
CA ALA A 307 -14.38 20.24 7.40
C ALA A 307 -13.26 20.20 6.35
N LEU A 308 -13.45 20.92 5.25
CA LEU A 308 -12.32 21.32 4.40
C LEU A 308 -11.84 22.70 4.84
N PRO A 309 -10.52 22.91 5.08
CA PRO A 309 -10.00 24.25 5.26
C PRO A 309 -10.09 24.99 3.92
N SER A 310 -10.81 26.11 3.95
CA SER A 310 -10.88 27.10 2.87
C SER A 310 -9.51 27.73 2.65
N GLY A 311 -8.77 27.30 1.60
CA GLY A 311 -7.46 27.89 1.32
C GLY A 311 -6.79 27.41 0.03
N LEU A 312 -7.54 27.32 -1.08
CA LEU A 312 -6.93 27.26 -2.41
C LEU A 312 -7.71 28.21 -3.32
N LYS A 313 -7.26 29.46 -3.31
CA LYS A 313 -7.68 30.43 -4.32
C LYS A 313 -7.07 30.02 -5.67
N ALA A 314 -7.93 29.90 -6.65
CA ALA A 314 -7.57 29.77 -8.04
C ALA A 314 -6.61 30.89 -8.46
N VAL A 315 -5.46 30.55 -9.02
CA VAL A 315 -4.64 31.47 -9.79
C VAL A 315 -5.18 31.41 -11.22
N SER A 316 -6.12 32.29 -11.50
CA SER A 316 -6.49 32.65 -12.88
C SER A 316 -5.69 33.89 -13.30
N SER A 317 -5.27 33.88 -14.54
CA SER A 317 -4.73 34.97 -15.33
C SER A 317 -3.26 35.41 -15.13
N VAL A 318 -2.39 34.98 -16.05
CA VAL A 318 -1.40 35.89 -16.61
C VAL A 318 -1.68 36.00 -18.12
N ASN A 319 -2.14 37.17 -18.46
CA ASN A 319 -2.36 37.64 -19.83
C ASN A 319 -1.05 37.86 -20.58
N ALA A 320 -1.18 37.74 -21.88
CA ALA A 320 -0.22 38.14 -22.89
C ALA A 320 0.28 39.61 -22.72
N ALA A 321 1.57 39.79 -22.90
CA ALA A 321 2.21 40.91 -23.62
C ALA A 321 3.64 40.48 -23.95
#